data_ea982c767f9708684d8908dd8ed81e24
#
_entry.id   ea982c767f9708684d8908dd8ed81e24
#
_cell.length_a   1.000
_cell.length_b   1.000
_cell.length_c   1.000
_cell.angle_alpha   90.00
_cell.angle_beta   90.00
_cell.angle_gamma   90.00
#
_symmetry.space_group_name_H-M   'P 1'
#
loop_
_entity.id
_entity.type
_entity.pdbx_description
1 polymer ?
#
loop_
_entity_poly.entity_id
_entity_poly.type
_entity_poly.pdbx_seq_one_letter_code
_entity_poly.pdbx_strand_id
1 'polypeptide(L)'
;MDYKNSGVDIEAGYKSVELMKKYVKGTMRPEVLGGLGGFSGAFSMESFKNMEKPTLVSGTDGCGTKVKLAFLLDKHDTIGIDCVAMCVNDIACAGGEPLFFLDYVAIGKLKAENVAE
;
A
#
# COMPACT_ATOMS: atom_id res chain seq x y z
N MET A 1 23.83 -4.78 19.58
CA MET A 1 23.13 -5.37 18.42
C MET A 1 22.71 -4.22 17.54
N ASP A 2 23.14 -4.16 16.31
CA ASP A 2 22.84 -3.09 15.37
C ASP A 2 21.71 -3.59 14.43
N TYR A 3 20.71 -2.76 14.18
CA TYR A 3 19.59 -3.09 13.29
C TYR A 3 20.07 -3.55 11.90
N LYS A 4 21.10 -2.88 11.37
CA LYS A 4 21.68 -3.21 10.06
C LYS A 4 22.27 -4.62 10.01
N ASN A 5 22.90 -5.07 11.09
CA ASN A 5 23.44 -6.42 11.23
C ASN A 5 22.33 -7.48 11.40
N SER A 6 21.12 -7.06 11.76
CA SER A 6 19.93 -7.90 11.87
C SER A 6 19.10 -7.93 10.56
N GLY A 7 19.60 -7.33 9.48
CA GLY A 7 18.92 -7.28 8.17
C GLY A 7 17.93 -6.14 8.01
N VAL A 8 17.82 -5.21 8.99
CA VAL A 8 16.91 -4.07 8.93
C VAL A 8 17.71 -2.81 8.57
N ASP A 9 17.52 -2.32 7.36
CA ASP A 9 18.10 -1.06 6.89
C ASP A 9 17.07 0.08 7.02
N ILE A 10 17.17 0.85 8.12
CA ILE A 10 16.24 1.95 8.43
C ILE A 10 16.36 3.09 7.41
N GLU A 11 17.58 3.39 6.95
CA GLU A 11 17.82 4.47 5.98
C GLU A 11 17.23 4.13 4.61
N ALA A 12 17.38 2.87 4.16
CA ALA A 12 16.72 2.39 2.95
C ALA A 12 15.19 2.44 3.08
N GLY A 13 14.64 2.16 4.27
CA GLY A 13 13.23 2.34 4.58
C GLY A 13 12.77 3.78 4.40
N TYR A 14 13.44 4.74 5.00
CA TYR A 14 13.12 6.16 4.83
C TYR A 14 13.26 6.63 3.38
N LYS A 15 14.29 6.17 2.68
CA LYS A 15 14.47 6.48 1.26
C LYS A 15 13.34 5.94 0.40
N SER A 16 12.87 4.71 0.63
CA SER A 16 11.74 4.15 -0.12
C SER A 16 10.46 4.97 0.09
N VAL A 17 10.15 5.35 1.33
CA VAL A 17 9.01 6.25 1.64
C VAL A 17 9.14 7.58 0.91
N GLU A 18 10.32 8.19 0.90
CA GLU A 18 10.54 9.47 0.21
C GLU A 18 10.31 9.34 -1.31
N LEU A 19 10.81 8.28 -1.92
CA LEU A 19 10.62 8.01 -3.35
C LEU A 19 9.15 7.77 -3.72
N MET A 20 8.39 7.11 -2.86
CA MET A 20 6.97 6.82 -3.09
C MET A 20 6.06 8.05 -2.94
N LYS A 21 6.44 9.06 -2.15
CA LYS A 21 5.60 10.23 -1.83
C LYS A 21 4.95 10.89 -3.04
N LYS A 22 5.69 11.05 -4.13
CA LYS A 22 5.19 11.70 -5.35
C LYS A 22 4.07 10.92 -6.03
N TYR A 23 4.14 9.58 -5.97
CA TYR A 23 3.11 8.70 -6.54
C TYR A 23 1.89 8.63 -5.65
N VAL A 24 2.11 8.41 -4.35
CA VAL A 24 1.04 8.33 -3.35
C VAL A 24 0.24 9.64 -3.29
N LYS A 25 0.90 10.80 -3.41
CA LYS A 25 0.21 12.10 -3.46
C LYS A 25 -0.84 12.18 -4.58
N GLY A 26 -0.59 11.53 -5.71
CA GLY A 26 -1.52 11.49 -6.84
C GLY A 26 -2.77 10.64 -6.61
N THR A 27 -2.75 9.76 -5.61
CA THR A 27 -3.87 8.87 -5.29
C THR A 27 -4.69 9.33 -4.08
N MET A 28 -4.24 10.38 -3.38
CA MET A 28 -4.92 10.88 -2.18
C MET A 28 -6.28 11.48 -2.50
N ARG A 29 -7.29 11.04 -1.76
CA ARG A 29 -8.63 11.66 -1.72
C ARG A 29 -8.69 12.69 -0.58
N PRO A 30 -9.60 13.68 -0.66
CA PRO A 30 -9.77 14.69 0.41
C PRO A 30 -10.10 14.08 1.78
N GLU A 31 -10.76 12.91 1.78
CA GLU A 31 -11.17 12.22 3.00
C GLU A 31 -10.00 11.49 3.69
N VAL A 32 -8.88 11.26 2.99
CA VAL A 32 -7.68 10.66 3.60
C VAL A 32 -7.00 11.68 4.48
N LEU A 33 -6.96 11.42 5.78
CA LEU A 33 -6.39 12.31 6.77
C LEU A 33 -4.98 11.86 7.14
N GLY A 34 -4.05 12.81 7.13
CA GLY A 34 -2.64 12.55 7.38
C GLY A 34 -1.83 12.30 6.11
N GLY A 35 -0.64 11.79 6.26
CA GLY A 35 0.32 11.57 5.17
C GLY A 35 1.04 10.24 5.27
N LEU A 36 1.80 9.93 4.23
CA LEU A 36 2.66 8.76 4.18
C LEU A 36 3.77 8.85 5.24
N GLY A 37 4.04 7.76 5.93
CA GLY A 37 5.09 7.66 6.96
C GLY A 37 4.58 7.77 8.40
N GLY A 38 3.27 7.88 8.62
CA GLY A 38 2.65 7.73 9.93
C GLY A 38 2.51 6.26 10.35
N PHE A 39 2.07 6.04 11.60
CA PHE A 39 1.84 4.68 12.12
C PHE A 39 0.44 4.13 11.83
N SER A 40 -0.46 4.95 11.30
CA SER A 40 -1.83 4.57 10.98
C SER A 40 -2.35 5.38 9.81
N GLY A 41 -3.33 4.81 9.09
CA GLY A 41 -4.15 5.55 8.14
C GLY A 41 -5.44 6.04 8.82
N ALA A 42 -5.88 7.24 8.48
CA ALA A 42 -7.16 7.77 8.90
C ALA A 42 -7.96 8.24 7.69
N PHE A 43 -9.25 7.94 7.70
CA PHE A 43 -10.19 8.32 6.65
C PHE A 43 -11.42 9.00 7.26
N SER A 44 -11.80 10.17 6.75
CA SER A 44 -12.97 10.90 7.23
C SER A 44 -14.26 10.24 6.75
N MET A 45 -15.13 9.93 7.67
CA MET A 45 -16.48 9.39 7.39
C MET A 45 -17.53 10.47 7.20
N GLU A 46 -17.13 11.75 7.13
CA GLU A 46 -18.06 12.90 7.02
C GLU A 46 -19.01 12.78 5.84
N SER A 47 -18.54 12.31 4.69
CA SER A 47 -19.35 12.11 3.48
C SER A 47 -20.43 11.03 3.63
N PHE A 48 -20.29 10.16 4.64
CA PHE A 48 -21.19 9.02 4.88
C PHE A 48 -22.11 9.21 6.10
N LYS A 49 -22.05 10.35 6.76
CA LYS A 49 -22.78 10.63 8.00
C LYS A 49 -24.31 10.50 7.90
N ASN A 50 -24.86 10.64 6.70
CA ASN A 50 -26.30 10.56 6.45
C ASN A 50 -26.76 9.15 6.01
N MET A 51 -25.86 8.18 5.95
CA MET A 51 -26.23 6.78 5.66
C MET A 51 -26.97 6.18 6.85
N GLU A 52 -28.10 5.55 6.62
CA GLU A 52 -28.92 4.92 7.67
C GLU A 52 -28.19 3.74 8.34
N LYS A 53 -27.49 2.92 7.55
CA LYS A 53 -26.76 1.74 8.01
C LYS A 53 -25.42 1.65 7.29
N PRO A 54 -24.45 2.52 7.61
CA PRO A 54 -23.16 2.47 6.96
C PRO A 54 -22.46 1.16 7.30
N THR A 55 -21.96 0.47 6.28
CA THR A 55 -21.21 -0.77 6.43
C THR A 55 -19.83 -0.60 5.83
N LEU A 56 -18.79 -0.88 6.61
CA LEU A 56 -17.42 -0.90 6.13
C LEU A 56 -17.11 -2.31 5.62
N VAL A 57 -16.72 -2.40 4.35
CA VAL A 57 -16.18 -3.62 3.72
C VAL A 57 -14.66 -3.46 3.62
N SER A 58 -13.92 -4.48 4.03
CA SER A 58 -12.47 -4.49 3.92
C SER A 58 -12.00 -5.77 3.25
N GLY A 59 -11.02 -5.66 2.38
CA GLY A 59 -10.34 -6.77 1.72
C GLY A 59 -8.84 -6.66 1.93
N THR A 60 -8.16 -7.78 2.02
CA THR A 60 -6.70 -7.85 2.08
C THR A 60 -6.22 -9.08 1.33
N ASP A 61 -5.22 -8.89 0.49
CA ASP A 61 -4.60 -9.96 -0.28
C ASP A 61 -3.13 -9.64 -0.52
N GLY A 62 -2.36 -10.64 -0.91
CA GLY A 62 -0.96 -10.51 -1.29
C GLY A 62 -0.74 -10.79 -2.78
N CYS A 63 0.44 -10.43 -3.29
CA CYS A 63 0.78 -10.70 -4.70
C CYS A 63 0.93 -12.19 -5.04
N GLY A 64 0.99 -13.06 -4.04
CA GLY A 64 1.17 -14.49 -4.23
C GLY A 64 2.52 -14.83 -4.90
N THR A 65 2.58 -15.98 -5.58
CA THR A 65 3.81 -16.48 -6.20
C THR A 65 4.23 -15.72 -7.44
N LYS A 66 3.35 -14.91 -8.06
CA LYS A 66 3.70 -14.12 -9.26
C LYS A 66 4.75 -13.03 -8.98
N VAL A 67 4.95 -12.63 -7.73
CA VAL A 67 6.06 -11.73 -7.35
C VAL A 67 7.43 -12.31 -7.73
N LYS A 68 7.56 -13.64 -7.84
CA LYS A 68 8.79 -14.29 -8.32
C LYS A 68 9.13 -13.92 -9.75
N LEU A 69 8.13 -13.63 -10.59
CA LEU A 69 8.37 -13.19 -11.96
C LEU A 69 9.00 -11.80 -11.99
N ALA A 70 8.55 -10.89 -11.12
CA ALA A 70 9.16 -9.58 -10.96
C ALA A 70 10.65 -9.69 -10.60
N PHE A 71 10.99 -10.59 -9.67
CA PHE A 71 12.39 -10.85 -9.31
C PHE A 71 13.21 -11.47 -10.43
N LEU A 72 12.65 -12.45 -11.15
CA LEU A 72 13.35 -13.14 -12.25
C LEU A 72 13.62 -12.22 -13.44
N LEU A 73 12.70 -11.31 -13.73
CA LEU A 73 12.77 -10.37 -14.84
C LEU A 73 13.42 -9.04 -14.44
N ASP A 74 13.70 -8.83 -13.16
CA ASP A 74 14.10 -7.56 -12.55
C ASP A 74 13.20 -6.39 -13.03
N LYS A 75 11.87 -6.66 -13.00
CA LYS A 75 10.83 -5.73 -13.44
C LYS A 75 9.77 -5.59 -12.36
N HIS A 76 9.70 -4.43 -11.73
CA HIS A 76 8.91 -4.18 -10.51
C HIS A 76 7.73 -3.22 -10.72
N ASP A 77 7.69 -2.51 -11.84
CA ASP A 77 6.74 -1.45 -12.18
C ASP A 77 5.28 -1.90 -12.45
N THR A 78 5.01 -3.20 -12.39
CA THR A 78 3.66 -3.73 -12.65
C THR A 78 3.07 -4.54 -11.49
N ILE A 79 3.91 -5.08 -10.60
CA ILE A 79 3.43 -5.96 -9.52
C ILE A 79 2.54 -5.23 -8.50
N GLY A 80 2.78 -3.93 -8.29
CA GLY A 80 1.94 -3.09 -7.45
C GLY A 80 0.52 -2.92 -7.99
N ILE A 81 0.36 -2.86 -9.32
CA ILE A 81 -0.95 -2.83 -9.96
C ILE A 81 -1.74 -4.10 -9.64
N ASP A 82 -1.10 -5.25 -9.72
CA ASP A 82 -1.70 -6.54 -9.35
C ASP A 82 -2.11 -6.57 -7.88
N CYS A 83 -1.26 -6.10 -6.98
CA CYS A 83 -1.52 -6.08 -5.55
C CYS A 83 -2.78 -5.27 -5.22
N VAL A 84 -2.87 -4.06 -5.76
CA VAL A 84 -4.03 -3.20 -5.55
C VAL A 84 -5.27 -3.79 -6.21
N ALA A 85 -5.16 -4.31 -7.43
CA ALA A 85 -6.28 -4.86 -8.17
C ALA A 85 -6.93 -6.06 -7.46
N MET A 86 -6.14 -6.95 -6.87
CA MET A 86 -6.67 -8.10 -6.11
C MET A 86 -7.54 -7.66 -4.94
N CYS A 87 -7.07 -6.71 -4.13
CA CYS A 87 -7.83 -6.17 -3.01
C CYS A 87 -9.08 -5.39 -3.46
N VAL A 88 -8.93 -4.57 -4.50
CA VAL A 88 -10.04 -3.74 -5.04
C VAL A 88 -11.13 -4.61 -5.67
N ASN A 89 -10.76 -5.67 -6.37
CA ASN A 89 -11.73 -6.58 -6.99
C ASN A 89 -12.59 -7.29 -5.93
N ASP A 90 -12.01 -7.69 -4.82
CA ASP A 90 -12.77 -8.32 -3.72
C ASP A 90 -13.79 -7.34 -3.12
N ILE A 91 -13.40 -6.09 -2.91
CA ILE A 91 -14.32 -5.03 -2.46
C ILE A 91 -15.45 -4.80 -3.48
N ALA A 92 -15.11 -4.69 -4.76
CA ALA A 92 -16.09 -4.47 -5.83
C ALA A 92 -17.07 -5.65 -5.97
N CYS A 93 -16.58 -6.90 -5.89
CA CYS A 93 -17.43 -8.09 -5.91
C CYS A 93 -18.37 -8.18 -4.70
N ALA A 94 -17.97 -7.64 -3.57
CA ALA A 94 -18.81 -7.52 -2.38
C ALA A 94 -19.81 -6.34 -2.46
N GLY A 95 -19.80 -5.55 -3.54
CA GLY A 95 -20.65 -4.38 -3.72
C GLY A 95 -20.16 -3.12 -3.01
N GLY A 96 -18.92 -3.11 -2.57
CA GLY A 96 -18.28 -1.96 -1.91
C GLY A 96 -17.62 -0.99 -2.89
N GLU A 97 -17.42 0.24 -2.45
CA GLU A 97 -16.61 1.25 -3.14
C GLU A 97 -15.21 1.29 -2.50
N PRO A 98 -14.11 1.15 -3.27
CA PRO A 98 -12.76 1.37 -2.74
C PRO A 98 -12.57 2.81 -2.30
N LEU A 99 -12.21 3.03 -1.04
CA LEU A 99 -12.07 4.35 -0.45
C LEU A 99 -10.62 4.72 -0.18
N PHE A 100 -9.85 3.80 0.38
CA PHE A 100 -8.43 3.97 0.67
C PHE A 100 -7.72 2.62 0.68
N PHE A 101 -6.42 2.64 0.57
CA PHE A 101 -5.58 1.46 0.58
C PHE A 101 -4.54 1.56 1.70
N LEU A 102 -4.31 0.47 2.42
CA LEU A 102 -3.22 0.33 3.37
C LEU A 102 -2.27 -0.74 2.85
N ASP A 103 -1.05 -0.35 2.56
CA ASP A 103 -0.04 -1.27 2.07
C ASP A 103 0.86 -1.79 3.20
N TYR A 104 1.30 -3.02 3.05
CA TYR A 104 2.34 -3.62 3.87
C TYR A 104 3.36 -4.32 2.98
N VAL A 105 4.60 -3.87 3.04
CA VAL A 105 5.69 -4.38 2.23
C VAL A 105 6.70 -5.12 3.10
N ALA A 106 6.69 -6.46 3.03
CA ALA A 106 7.66 -7.31 3.71
C ALA A 106 8.76 -7.76 2.76
N ILE A 107 9.99 -7.38 3.02
CA ILE A 107 11.14 -7.62 2.15
C ILE A 107 12.32 -8.15 2.96
N GLY A 108 13.00 -9.18 2.43
CA GLY A 108 14.23 -9.73 3.04
C GLY A 108 15.41 -8.77 2.94
N LYS A 109 15.61 -8.13 1.78
CA LYS A 109 16.62 -7.09 1.57
C LYS A 109 16.02 -5.93 0.80
N LEU A 110 15.87 -4.81 1.47
CA LEU A 110 15.22 -3.62 0.92
C LEU A 110 16.11 -2.92 -0.12
N LYS A 111 15.58 -2.76 -1.32
CA LYS A 111 16.07 -1.86 -2.36
C LYS A 111 15.01 -0.78 -2.56
N ALA A 112 15.31 0.45 -2.15
CA ALA A 112 14.34 1.54 -2.08
C ALA A 112 13.72 1.87 -3.45
N GLU A 113 14.51 1.78 -4.50
CA GLU A 113 14.09 2.03 -5.87
C GLU A 113 13.05 1.01 -6.34
N ASN A 114 13.30 -0.28 -6.12
CA ASN A 114 12.38 -1.36 -6.52
C ASN A 114 11.03 -1.30 -5.78
N VAL A 115 11.05 -0.78 -4.56
CA VAL A 115 9.80 -0.59 -3.79
C VAL A 115 8.99 0.59 -4.31
N ALA A 116 9.68 1.60 -4.87
CA ALA A 116 9.04 2.81 -5.36
C ALA A 116 8.50 2.70 -6.81
N GLU A 117 8.98 1.70 -7.58
CA GLU A 117 8.47 1.39 -8.91
C GLU A 117 7.04 0.85 -8.87
#